data_7eaa4e6a0f005214eb233f8fa9fb84e2
#
_entry.id   7eaa4e6a0f005214eb233f8fa9fb84e2
#
_cell.length_a   1.000
_cell.length_b   1.000
_cell.length_c   1.000
_cell.angle_alpha   90.00
_cell.angle_beta   90.00
_cell.angle_gamma   90.00
#
_symmetry.space_group_name_H-M   'P 1'
#
loop_
_entity.id
_entity.type
_entity.pdbx_description
1 polymer ?
#
loop_
_entity_poly.entity_id
_entity_poly.type
_entity_poly.pdbx_seq_one_letter_code
_entity_poly.pdbx_strand_id
1 'polypeptide(L)'
;MQRPLNGDGRFVQRLVVAVLLVMVMVGLIGGGAVQASGVRGRHVVFSPIHIPPASKINPNRPVLAFYYAWYSTSTWCACTMSDLPTIRYNSSYNATIARQVQWAANAGITGFINSWWGQGDPTDTNFGKLLAQSAALEQQTGYHFASTIYFESDAPALRGESNIVKQLRYLLSHYANDPHFFHWHGKPVLFFWNPLGNARTLAMWAAVRRQVDPNNATIWSAEGVDTSLLSVFDGIHLFSAGYWGILGGNMSAVDKGFRAKIDAYNKAHHTSKIWAAGVLPGYNDTKVPGRKGTYIVPRNNGATYRTSWSAALSSAPDWVTITTFNEWFEGAMIEPSVSYGNLYLNITQQFARQWHG
;
A
#
# COMPACT_ATOMS: atom_id res chain seq x y z
N MET A 1 27.12 -19.84 -19.79
CA MET A 1 27.40 -19.75 -18.34
C MET A 1 26.70 -18.50 -17.81
N GLN A 2 25.48 -18.66 -17.32
CA GLN A 2 24.69 -17.59 -16.70
C GLN A 2 25.10 -17.47 -15.24
N ARG A 3 25.59 -16.30 -14.84
CA ARG A 3 25.81 -16.00 -13.42
C ARG A 3 24.45 -15.81 -12.73
N PRO A 4 24.23 -16.35 -11.52
CA PRO A 4 23.04 -16.08 -10.75
C PRO A 4 23.04 -14.60 -10.32
N LEU A 5 21.93 -13.91 -10.56
CA LEU A 5 21.67 -12.56 -10.06
C LEU A 5 21.43 -12.65 -8.53
N ASN A 6 22.51 -12.61 -7.77
CA ASN A 6 22.43 -12.27 -6.35
C ASN A 6 22.14 -10.77 -6.26
N GLY A 7 20.86 -10.42 -6.34
CA GLY A 7 20.39 -9.08 -6.03
C GLY A 7 20.57 -8.83 -4.54
N ASP A 8 21.61 -8.08 -4.20
CA ASP A 8 21.86 -7.64 -2.82
C ASP A 8 20.63 -6.92 -2.26
N GLY A 9 19.96 -7.55 -1.29
CA GLY A 9 18.86 -6.94 -0.52
C GLY A 9 19.26 -5.64 0.20
N ARG A 10 20.54 -5.27 0.13
CA ARG A 10 21.10 -4.01 0.65
C ARG A 10 20.72 -2.76 -0.14
N PHE A 11 20.22 -2.92 -1.36
CA PHE A 11 19.85 -1.77 -2.20
C PHE A 11 18.53 -1.14 -1.78
N VAL A 12 17.57 -1.93 -1.30
CA VAL A 12 16.26 -1.47 -0.82
C VAL A 12 16.39 -0.77 0.54
N GLN A 13 17.36 -1.16 1.38
CA GLN A 13 17.58 -0.60 2.72
C GLN A 13 17.94 0.90 2.77
N ARG A 14 18.53 1.45 1.69
CA ARG A 14 18.95 2.85 1.67
C ARG A 14 17.85 3.83 1.24
N LEU A 15 16.72 3.31 0.78
CA LEU A 15 15.65 4.11 0.19
C LEU A 15 14.74 4.80 1.23
N VAL A 16 14.46 4.16 2.36
CA VAL A 16 13.50 4.64 3.37
C VAL A 16 14.07 5.76 4.25
N VAL A 17 15.38 5.75 4.51
CA VAL A 17 16.02 6.74 5.40
C VAL A 17 16.08 8.15 4.78
N ALA A 18 16.09 8.26 3.44
CA ALA A 18 16.18 9.56 2.78
C ALA A 18 14.89 10.41 2.85
N VAL A 19 13.71 9.78 3.00
CA VAL A 19 12.43 10.50 3.10
C VAL A 19 12.29 11.22 4.45
N LEU A 20 12.84 10.68 5.52
CA LEU A 20 12.77 11.26 6.87
C LEU A 20 13.60 12.56 7.05
N LEU A 21 14.74 12.68 6.35
CA LEU A 21 15.61 13.86 6.49
C LEU A 21 15.04 15.10 5.79
N VAL A 22 14.13 14.95 4.83
CA VAL A 22 13.56 16.09 4.07
C VAL A 22 12.41 16.76 4.82
N MET A 23 11.68 16.06 5.68
CA MET A 23 10.57 16.68 6.43
C MET A 23 11.01 17.67 7.50
N VAL A 24 12.24 17.57 7.98
CA VAL A 24 12.77 18.47 9.04
C VAL A 24 13.40 19.76 8.46
N MET A 25 13.79 19.80 7.18
CA MET A 25 14.51 20.95 6.61
C MET A 25 13.66 21.93 5.77
N VAL A 26 12.40 21.65 5.49
CA VAL A 26 11.53 22.54 4.67
C VAL A 26 10.86 23.66 5.52
N GLY A 27 11.05 23.67 6.83
CA GLY A 27 10.47 24.67 7.74
C GLY A 27 11.09 26.07 7.73
N LEU A 28 12.18 26.32 7.02
CA LEU A 28 12.93 27.57 7.11
C LEU A 28 13.48 28.02 5.74
N ILE A 29 12.67 28.53 4.83
CA ILE A 29 13.12 29.53 3.85
C ILE A 29 11.88 30.33 3.34
N GLY A 30 12.01 31.63 3.43
CA GLY A 30 11.01 32.67 3.29
C GLY A 30 10.39 32.89 1.93
N GLY A 31 9.30 33.65 1.96
CA GLY A 31 8.42 33.99 0.86
C GLY A 31 9.06 34.79 -0.26
N GLY A 32 8.68 34.40 -1.46
CA GLY A 32 8.82 35.20 -2.68
C GLY A 32 7.57 35.01 -3.52
N ALA A 33 6.85 36.08 -3.77
CA ALA A 33 5.67 36.09 -4.63
C ALA A 33 6.07 35.94 -6.09
N VAL A 34 5.60 34.87 -6.76
CA VAL A 34 5.69 34.70 -8.22
C VAL A 34 4.29 34.84 -8.80
N GLN A 35 4.14 35.78 -9.73
CA GLN A 35 2.90 36.02 -10.48
C GLN A 35 2.53 34.78 -11.33
N ALA A 36 1.28 34.36 -11.22
CA ALA A 36 0.72 33.25 -11.96
C ALA A 36 0.35 33.70 -13.39
N SER A 37 1.03 33.14 -14.40
CA SER A 37 0.57 33.16 -15.78
C SER A 37 -0.56 32.13 -15.94
N GLY A 38 -1.69 32.57 -16.49
CA GLY A 38 -2.92 31.78 -16.57
C GLY A 38 -2.81 30.56 -17.49
N VAL A 39 -2.80 29.40 -16.91
CA VAL A 39 -3.13 28.13 -17.58
C VAL A 39 -4.64 27.95 -17.45
N ARG A 40 -5.37 27.95 -18.57
CA ARG A 40 -6.82 27.61 -18.60
C ARG A 40 -6.99 26.22 -18.01
N GLY A 41 -7.50 26.15 -16.79
CA GLY A 41 -7.82 24.90 -16.11
C GLY A 41 -8.84 24.11 -16.94
N ARG A 42 -8.48 22.90 -17.36
CA ARG A 42 -9.49 21.92 -17.75
C ARG A 42 -10.32 21.65 -16.49
N HIS A 43 -11.62 21.98 -16.54
CA HIS A 43 -12.55 21.55 -15.50
C HIS A 43 -12.52 20.02 -15.45
N VAL A 44 -11.93 19.45 -14.41
CA VAL A 44 -12.03 18.01 -14.13
C VAL A 44 -13.48 17.77 -13.71
N VAL A 45 -14.29 17.28 -14.63
CA VAL A 45 -15.65 16.82 -14.31
C VAL A 45 -15.49 15.51 -13.54
N PHE A 46 -15.69 15.56 -12.24
CA PHE A 46 -15.82 14.33 -11.45
C PHE A 46 -17.12 13.65 -11.87
N SER A 47 -17.01 12.42 -12.39
CA SER A 47 -18.19 11.58 -12.57
C SER A 47 -18.91 11.44 -11.22
N PRO A 48 -20.26 11.39 -11.20
CA PRO A 48 -20.99 11.15 -9.95
C PRO A 48 -20.40 9.94 -9.22
N ILE A 49 -20.15 10.07 -7.92
CA ILE A 49 -19.67 8.96 -7.10
C ILE A 49 -20.80 7.92 -7.07
N HIS A 50 -20.56 6.78 -7.71
CA HIS A 50 -21.51 5.68 -7.74
C HIS A 50 -20.86 4.47 -7.08
N ILE A 51 -20.94 4.39 -5.75
CA ILE A 51 -20.42 3.27 -4.97
C ILE A 51 -21.17 2.02 -5.37
N PRO A 52 -20.47 0.93 -5.75
CA PRO A 52 -21.13 -0.33 -6.09
C PRO A 52 -21.98 -0.82 -4.89
N PRO A 53 -23.17 -1.40 -5.14
CA PRO A 53 -23.92 -2.00 -4.04
C PRO A 53 -23.11 -3.12 -3.39
N ALA A 54 -23.24 -3.30 -2.07
CA ALA A 54 -22.49 -4.28 -1.29
C ALA A 54 -22.64 -5.72 -1.86
N SER A 55 -23.78 -6.05 -2.45
CA SER A 55 -24.03 -7.33 -3.13
C SER A 55 -23.15 -7.61 -4.35
N LYS A 56 -22.43 -6.61 -4.85
CA LYS A 56 -21.46 -6.72 -5.97
C LYS A 56 -20.02 -6.86 -5.49
N ILE A 57 -19.80 -6.86 -4.20
CA ILE A 57 -18.47 -7.03 -3.60
C ILE A 57 -18.36 -8.43 -3.03
N ASN A 58 -17.41 -9.19 -3.55
CA ASN A 58 -17.12 -10.53 -3.02
C ASN A 58 -16.14 -10.41 -1.84
N PRO A 59 -16.56 -10.72 -0.60
CA PRO A 59 -15.69 -10.58 0.57
C PRO A 59 -14.49 -11.56 0.54
N ASN A 60 -14.57 -12.62 -0.25
CA ASN A 60 -13.47 -13.58 -0.43
C ASN A 60 -12.49 -13.17 -1.56
N ARG A 61 -12.65 -11.99 -2.12
CA ARG A 61 -11.80 -11.44 -3.19
C ARG A 61 -11.44 -9.98 -2.90
N PRO A 62 -10.72 -9.68 -1.79
CA PRO A 62 -10.43 -8.32 -1.42
C PRO A 62 -9.51 -7.63 -2.43
N VAL A 63 -9.75 -6.34 -2.62
CA VAL A 63 -8.88 -5.41 -3.33
C VAL A 63 -8.44 -4.37 -2.31
N LEU A 64 -7.18 -4.39 -1.92
CA LEU A 64 -6.62 -3.48 -0.94
C LEU A 64 -5.65 -2.51 -1.62
N ALA A 65 -5.53 -1.28 -1.12
CA ALA A 65 -4.56 -0.33 -1.66
C ALA A 65 -3.67 0.26 -0.57
N PHE A 66 -2.35 0.31 -0.80
CA PHE A 66 -1.43 0.98 0.11
C PHE A 66 -1.75 2.46 0.18
N TYR A 67 -1.86 2.98 1.40
CA TYR A 67 -2.36 4.32 1.70
C TYR A 67 -1.41 5.06 2.64
N TYR A 68 -1.14 6.33 2.33
CA TYR A 68 -0.18 7.17 3.01
C TYR A 68 -0.87 8.41 3.58
N ALA A 69 -0.99 8.47 4.91
CA ALA A 69 -1.74 9.48 5.64
C ALA A 69 -0.82 10.54 6.29
N TRP A 70 0.22 11.00 5.59
CA TRP A 70 1.26 11.89 6.14
C TRP A 70 1.38 13.26 5.45
N TYR A 71 0.56 13.53 4.43
CA TYR A 71 0.64 14.78 3.67
C TYR A 71 0.03 15.96 4.42
N SER A 72 0.69 17.12 4.36
CA SER A 72 0.17 18.40 4.80
C SER A 72 -0.06 19.33 3.60
N THR A 73 -0.73 20.47 3.83
CA THR A 73 -0.93 21.48 2.77
C THR A 73 0.38 22.03 2.20
N SER A 74 1.47 22.02 2.97
CA SER A 74 2.79 22.48 2.56
C SER A 74 3.61 21.43 1.79
N THR A 75 3.17 20.17 1.74
CA THR A 75 3.91 19.08 1.07
C THR A 75 3.88 19.19 -0.45
N TRP A 76 2.85 19.81 -1.02
CA TRP A 76 2.55 19.75 -2.46
C TRP A 76 3.47 20.62 -3.31
N CYS A 77 4.51 20.02 -3.88
CA CYS A 77 5.46 20.67 -4.78
C CYS A 77 5.79 19.78 -5.99
N ALA A 78 5.64 20.34 -7.20
CA ALA A 78 6.11 19.68 -8.42
C ALA A 78 7.65 19.53 -8.48
N CYS A 79 8.36 20.13 -7.54
CA CYS A 79 9.81 20.00 -7.39
C CYS A 79 10.22 18.66 -6.75
N THR A 80 9.33 18.01 -5.97
CA THR A 80 9.58 16.77 -5.24
C THR A 80 8.72 15.60 -5.70
N MET A 81 7.72 15.86 -6.56
CA MET A 81 6.75 14.87 -7.04
C MET A 81 6.65 14.91 -8.56
N SER A 82 6.47 13.75 -9.18
CA SER A 82 6.32 13.63 -10.64
C SER A 82 4.98 14.14 -11.15
N ASP A 83 3.93 14.12 -10.30
CA ASP A 83 2.59 14.67 -10.55
C ASP A 83 2.00 15.20 -9.24
N LEU A 84 0.86 15.89 -9.29
CA LEU A 84 0.19 16.47 -8.14
C LEU A 84 -1.29 16.05 -8.08
N PRO A 85 -1.90 15.98 -6.87
CA PRO A 85 -3.32 15.70 -6.76
C PRO A 85 -4.15 16.82 -7.37
N THR A 86 -5.30 16.46 -7.95
CA THR A 86 -6.27 17.44 -8.45
C THR A 86 -6.79 18.37 -7.34
N ILE A 87 -6.85 17.85 -6.11
CA ILE A 87 -7.22 18.59 -4.91
C ILE A 87 -6.09 18.40 -3.90
N ARG A 88 -5.30 19.45 -3.66
CA ARG A 88 -4.27 19.47 -2.60
C ARG A 88 -4.95 19.37 -1.24
N TYR A 89 -4.38 18.60 -0.32
CA TYR A 89 -5.03 18.28 0.94
C TYR A 89 -4.06 18.20 2.12
N ASN A 90 -4.65 18.11 3.31
CA ASN A 90 -4.00 17.64 4.51
C ASN A 90 -4.60 16.28 4.88
N SER A 91 -3.77 15.26 5.04
CA SER A 91 -4.17 13.89 5.38
C SER A 91 -4.88 13.79 6.74
N SER A 92 -4.71 14.77 7.63
CA SER A 92 -5.34 14.77 8.95
C SER A 92 -6.80 15.29 8.95
N TYR A 93 -7.32 15.76 7.80
CA TYR A 93 -8.68 16.28 7.73
C TYR A 93 -9.68 15.14 7.43
N ASN A 94 -10.71 15.00 8.26
CA ASN A 94 -11.77 14.02 8.07
C ASN A 94 -12.40 14.09 6.68
N ALA A 95 -12.64 15.29 6.15
CA ALA A 95 -13.19 15.49 4.81
C ALA A 95 -12.25 14.96 3.70
N THR A 96 -10.93 15.01 3.90
CA THR A 96 -9.96 14.40 2.99
C THR A 96 -10.08 12.89 3.01
N ILE A 97 -10.04 12.30 4.20
CA ILE A 97 -10.11 10.84 4.39
C ILE A 97 -11.45 10.31 3.85
N ALA A 98 -12.57 10.96 4.20
CA ALA A 98 -13.91 10.59 3.71
C ALA A 98 -13.96 10.55 2.18
N ARG A 99 -13.45 11.60 1.51
CA ARG A 99 -13.39 11.67 0.04
C ARG A 99 -12.53 10.55 -0.56
N GLN A 100 -11.38 10.25 0.04
CA GLN A 100 -10.48 9.20 -0.43
C GLN A 100 -11.11 7.81 -0.26
N VAL A 101 -11.78 7.56 0.86
CA VAL A 101 -12.55 6.32 1.09
C VAL A 101 -13.68 6.19 0.07
N GLN A 102 -14.43 7.27 -0.21
CA GLN A 102 -15.48 7.27 -1.24
C GLN A 102 -14.93 6.99 -2.64
N TRP A 103 -13.81 7.60 -3.03
CA TRP A 103 -13.16 7.35 -4.31
C TRP A 103 -12.69 5.91 -4.43
N ALA A 104 -12.08 5.37 -3.38
CA ALA A 104 -11.62 3.98 -3.33
C ALA A 104 -12.80 2.99 -3.43
N ALA A 105 -13.85 3.17 -2.64
CA ALA A 105 -15.05 2.35 -2.67
C ALA A 105 -15.75 2.40 -4.04
N ASN A 106 -15.87 3.59 -4.66
CA ASN A 106 -16.40 3.73 -6.02
C ASN A 106 -15.58 2.94 -7.06
N ALA A 107 -14.27 2.84 -6.87
CA ALA A 107 -13.39 2.03 -7.71
C ALA A 107 -13.42 0.52 -7.39
N GLY A 108 -14.20 0.08 -6.40
CA GLY A 108 -14.28 -1.33 -5.98
C GLY A 108 -13.13 -1.77 -5.08
N ILE A 109 -12.40 -0.83 -4.48
CA ILE A 109 -11.40 -1.12 -3.45
C ILE A 109 -12.13 -1.38 -2.13
N THR A 110 -11.78 -2.46 -1.44
CA THR A 110 -12.46 -2.92 -0.23
C THR A 110 -11.81 -2.43 1.07
N GLY A 111 -10.62 -1.83 0.99
CA GLY A 111 -9.93 -1.28 2.16
C GLY A 111 -8.56 -0.71 1.82
N PHE A 112 -7.99 0.01 2.77
CA PHE A 112 -6.62 0.51 2.68
C PHE A 112 -5.65 -0.28 3.55
N ILE A 113 -4.39 -0.36 3.12
CA ILE A 113 -3.26 -0.81 3.90
C ILE A 113 -2.49 0.45 4.29
N ASN A 114 -2.77 0.99 5.49
CA ASN A 114 -2.25 2.28 5.94
C ASN A 114 -0.79 2.16 6.38
N SER A 115 0.11 2.89 5.73
CA SER A 115 1.50 3.05 6.19
C SER A 115 1.52 3.62 7.61
N TRP A 116 2.08 2.86 8.57
CA TRP A 116 2.02 3.16 10.00
C TRP A 116 3.42 3.20 10.63
N TRP A 117 3.74 4.34 11.26
CA TRP A 117 5.08 4.67 11.72
C TRP A 117 5.28 4.59 13.23
N GLY A 118 4.22 4.21 13.96
CA GLY A 118 4.29 4.01 15.41
C GLY A 118 3.17 4.72 16.16
N GLN A 119 2.95 4.29 17.38
CA GLN A 119 2.00 4.92 18.32
C GLN A 119 2.30 6.39 18.49
N GLY A 120 1.30 7.25 18.32
CA GLY A 120 1.40 8.71 18.46
C GLY A 120 1.95 9.45 17.24
N ASP A 121 2.40 8.74 16.20
CA ASP A 121 2.70 9.36 14.90
C ASP A 121 1.41 9.86 14.22
N PRO A 122 1.45 10.90 13.37
CA PRO A 122 0.27 11.32 12.59
C PRO A 122 -0.41 10.19 11.82
N THR A 123 0.35 9.18 11.35
CA THR A 123 -0.20 8.01 10.64
C THR A 123 -1.04 7.12 11.56
N ASP A 124 -0.74 7.06 12.86
CA ASP A 124 -1.52 6.36 13.87
C ASP A 124 -2.87 7.07 14.13
N THR A 125 -2.81 8.38 14.42
CA THR A 125 -4.02 9.17 14.65
C THR A 125 -4.94 9.18 13.43
N ASN A 126 -4.37 9.28 12.22
CA ASN A 126 -5.11 9.31 10.98
C ASN A 126 -5.71 7.92 10.65
N PHE A 127 -5.10 6.83 11.10
CA PHE A 127 -5.69 5.50 10.97
C PHE A 127 -6.99 5.36 11.76
N GLY A 128 -7.05 5.83 13.01
CA GLY A 128 -8.30 5.86 13.76
C GLY A 128 -9.40 6.68 13.07
N LYS A 129 -9.03 7.82 12.45
CA LYS A 129 -9.97 8.60 11.62
C LYS A 129 -10.42 7.85 10.38
N LEU A 130 -9.51 7.09 9.74
CA LEU A 130 -9.83 6.26 8.58
C LEU A 130 -10.90 5.22 8.92
N LEU A 131 -10.78 4.49 10.04
CA LEU A 131 -11.79 3.55 10.49
C LEU A 131 -13.15 4.24 10.75
N ALA A 132 -13.14 5.42 11.39
CA ALA A 132 -14.36 6.21 11.62
C ALA A 132 -15.01 6.68 10.30
N GLN A 133 -14.24 7.08 9.28
CA GLN A 133 -14.79 7.47 7.97
C GLN A 133 -15.28 6.24 7.18
N SER A 134 -14.68 5.08 7.36
CA SER A 134 -15.18 3.80 6.82
C SER A 134 -16.53 3.43 7.40
N ALA A 135 -16.71 3.58 8.73
CA ALA A 135 -17.98 3.38 9.41
C ALA A 135 -19.07 4.35 8.90
N ALA A 136 -18.74 5.61 8.74
CA ALA A 136 -19.66 6.60 8.17
C ALA A 136 -20.07 6.27 6.73
N LEU A 137 -19.15 5.77 5.90
CA LEU A 137 -19.46 5.30 4.55
C LEU A 137 -20.44 4.12 4.58
N GLU A 138 -20.19 3.10 5.40
CA GLU A 138 -21.06 1.93 5.49
C GLU A 138 -22.46 2.30 5.96
N GLN A 139 -22.57 3.18 6.96
CA GLN A 139 -23.86 3.69 7.43
C GLN A 139 -24.65 4.40 6.32
N GLN A 140 -23.98 5.12 5.43
CA GLN A 140 -24.61 5.88 4.33
C GLN A 140 -24.97 5.02 3.12
N THR A 141 -24.19 3.98 2.84
CA THR A 141 -24.22 3.28 1.54
C THR A 141 -24.38 1.77 1.65
N GLY A 142 -24.18 1.20 2.83
CA GLY A 142 -24.07 -0.25 3.04
C GLY A 142 -22.75 -0.85 2.52
N TYR A 143 -21.81 -0.04 2.03
CA TYR A 143 -20.52 -0.53 1.54
C TYR A 143 -19.54 -0.72 2.69
N HIS A 144 -19.17 -1.96 2.96
CA HIS A 144 -18.19 -2.29 4.00
C HIS A 144 -16.77 -2.04 3.48
N PHE A 145 -16.09 -1.02 4.04
CA PHE A 145 -14.72 -0.67 3.72
C PHE A 145 -13.84 -0.93 4.93
N ALA A 146 -12.96 -1.95 4.85
CA ALA A 146 -12.15 -2.41 5.98
C ALA A 146 -10.66 -2.23 5.70
N SER A 147 -10.00 -1.42 6.52
CA SER A 147 -8.59 -1.04 6.36
C SER A 147 -7.70 -1.74 7.38
N THR A 148 -6.41 -1.84 7.08
CA THR A 148 -5.40 -2.43 7.95
C THR A 148 -4.12 -1.61 7.96
N ILE A 149 -3.12 -2.10 8.69
CA ILE A 149 -1.83 -1.46 8.93
C ILE A 149 -0.76 -2.07 8.02
N TYR A 150 0.05 -1.19 7.42
CA TYR A 150 1.37 -1.51 6.90
C TYR A 150 2.39 -1.14 7.96
N PHE A 151 2.89 -2.13 8.67
CA PHE A 151 3.88 -1.95 9.73
C PHE A 151 5.23 -1.61 9.10
N GLU A 152 5.63 -0.34 9.19
CA GLU A 152 6.87 0.19 8.61
C GLU A 152 8.07 -0.24 9.46
N SER A 153 8.49 -1.49 9.31
CA SER A 153 9.49 -2.13 10.17
C SER A 153 10.82 -1.37 10.28
N ASP A 154 11.10 -0.44 9.36
CA ASP A 154 12.29 0.39 9.34
C ASP A 154 12.10 1.76 10.03
N ALA A 155 10.87 2.11 10.41
CA ALA A 155 10.59 3.36 11.12
C ALA A 155 11.34 3.41 12.47
N PRO A 156 11.88 4.58 12.86
CA PRO A 156 12.67 4.70 14.08
C PRO A 156 11.96 4.20 15.34
N ALA A 157 10.65 4.47 15.48
CA ALA A 157 9.83 4.04 16.61
C ALA A 157 9.59 2.52 16.66
N LEU A 158 9.84 1.80 15.54
CA LEU A 158 9.57 0.37 15.38
C LEU A 158 10.87 -0.47 15.37
N ARG A 159 12.00 0.11 15.77
CA ARG A 159 13.28 -0.59 15.81
C ARG A 159 13.46 -1.37 17.10
N GLY A 160 14.05 -2.57 16.98
CA GLY A 160 14.34 -3.47 18.08
C GLY A 160 13.14 -4.32 18.51
N GLU A 161 13.41 -5.56 18.93
CA GLU A 161 12.40 -6.58 19.24
C GLU A 161 11.39 -6.09 20.28
N SER A 162 11.85 -5.51 21.40
CA SER A 162 10.98 -5.05 22.48
C SER A 162 10.02 -3.93 22.04
N ASN A 163 10.50 -2.99 21.20
CA ASN A 163 9.64 -1.95 20.64
C ASN A 163 8.63 -2.55 19.67
N ILE A 164 9.04 -3.46 18.78
CA ILE A 164 8.12 -4.14 17.87
C ILE A 164 7.00 -4.83 18.66
N VAL A 165 7.35 -5.58 19.71
CA VAL A 165 6.37 -6.25 20.59
C VAL A 165 5.42 -5.24 21.23
N LYS A 166 5.93 -4.14 21.82
CA LYS A 166 5.12 -3.08 22.41
C LYS A 166 4.15 -2.48 21.40
N GLN A 167 4.64 -2.14 20.22
CA GLN A 167 3.87 -1.48 19.17
C GLN A 167 2.80 -2.41 18.57
N LEU A 168 3.11 -3.68 18.35
CA LEU A 168 2.12 -4.66 17.87
C LEU A 168 1.04 -4.93 18.92
N ARG A 169 1.39 -5.03 20.20
CA ARG A 169 0.39 -5.14 21.29
C ARG A 169 -0.53 -3.93 21.34
N TYR A 170 0.02 -2.72 21.18
CA TYR A 170 -0.78 -1.50 21.07
C TYR A 170 -1.76 -1.59 19.90
N LEU A 171 -1.27 -1.89 18.68
CA LEU A 171 -2.11 -2.01 17.49
C LEU A 171 -3.26 -3.00 17.68
N LEU A 172 -2.94 -4.20 18.17
CA LEU A 172 -3.94 -5.25 18.34
C LEU A 172 -4.98 -4.90 19.41
N SER A 173 -4.55 -4.33 20.53
CA SER A 173 -5.48 -3.93 21.59
C SER A 173 -6.33 -2.72 21.23
N HIS A 174 -5.82 -1.83 20.37
CA HIS A 174 -6.46 -0.54 20.07
C HIS A 174 -7.37 -0.60 18.84
N TYR A 175 -6.98 -1.34 17.80
CA TYR A 175 -7.64 -1.32 16.51
C TYR A 175 -8.21 -2.65 16.04
N ALA A 176 -7.63 -3.79 16.44
CA ALA A 176 -7.95 -5.08 15.82
C ALA A 176 -9.41 -5.54 16.04
N ASN A 177 -10.10 -5.02 17.05
CA ASN A 177 -11.51 -5.34 17.31
C ASN A 177 -12.50 -4.37 16.62
N ASP A 178 -12.00 -3.33 15.92
CA ASP A 178 -12.87 -2.44 15.17
C ASP A 178 -13.50 -3.19 13.99
N PRO A 179 -14.81 -3.09 13.73
CA PRO A 179 -15.46 -3.76 12.58
C PRO A 179 -14.88 -3.38 11.23
N HIS A 180 -14.29 -2.17 11.10
CA HIS A 180 -13.67 -1.67 9.89
C HIS A 180 -12.15 -1.90 9.85
N PHE A 181 -11.59 -2.64 10.83
CA PHE A 181 -10.28 -3.23 10.70
C PHE A 181 -10.38 -4.46 9.78
N PHE A 182 -9.45 -4.63 8.84
CA PHE A 182 -9.53 -5.73 7.88
C PHE A 182 -9.30 -7.09 8.55
N HIS A 183 -10.30 -7.96 8.43
CA HIS A 183 -10.25 -9.34 8.89
C HIS A 183 -10.34 -10.31 7.73
N TRP A 184 -9.58 -11.40 7.82
CA TRP A 184 -9.67 -12.51 6.89
C TRP A 184 -10.02 -13.79 7.67
N HIS A 185 -11.16 -14.40 7.34
CA HIS A 185 -11.71 -15.53 8.10
C HIS A 185 -11.79 -15.26 9.60
N GLY A 186 -12.23 -14.07 9.98
CA GLY A 186 -12.40 -13.64 11.38
C GLY A 186 -11.13 -13.27 12.12
N LYS A 187 -9.96 -13.28 11.46
CA LYS A 187 -8.69 -12.91 12.06
C LYS A 187 -8.22 -11.53 11.54
N PRO A 188 -7.80 -10.61 12.41
CA PRO A 188 -7.22 -9.34 11.97
C PRO A 188 -5.94 -9.57 11.18
N VAL A 189 -5.76 -8.81 10.10
CA VAL A 189 -4.64 -8.92 9.17
C VAL A 189 -3.69 -7.75 9.36
N LEU A 190 -2.38 -8.01 9.36
CA LEU A 190 -1.31 -7.01 9.36
C LEU A 190 -0.37 -7.25 8.19
N PHE A 191 0.06 -6.17 7.55
CA PHE A 191 1.10 -6.19 6.51
C PHE A 191 2.40 -5.64 7.08
N PHE A 192 3.54 -6.21 6.66
CA PHE A 192 4.87 -5.84 7.17
C PHE A 192 5.80 -5.46 6.03
N TRP A 193 6.28 -4.21 6.07
CA TRP A 193 7.30 -3.72 5.16
C TRP A 193 8.68 -4.25 5.53
N ASN A 194 9.42 -4.73 4.54
CA ASN A 194 10.84 -5.12 4.63
C ASN A 194 11.18 -5.88 5.94
N PRO A 195 10.51 -7.00 6.24
CA PRO A 195 10.65 -7.66 7.55
C PRO A 195 12.08 -8.12 7.86
N LEU A 196 12.89 -8.43 6.85
CA LEU A 196 14.29 -8.84 7.03
C LEU A 196 15.30 -7.69 6.92
N GLY A 197 14.83 -6.45 6.75
CA GLY A 197 15.69 -5.27 6.73
C GLY A 197 16.36 -4.98 8.09
N ASN A 198 17.43 -4.17 8.08
CA ASN A 198 18.14 -3.74 9.29
C ASN A 198 18.57 -4.90 10.21
N ALA A 199 19.06 -6.00 9.62
CA ALA A 199 19.54 -7.20 10.31
C ALA A 199 18.46 -7.95 11.13
N ARG A 200 17.17 -7.69 10.89
CA ARG A 200 16.10 -8.52 11.46
C ARG A 200 16.14 -9.93 10.87
N THR A 201 15.80 -10.91 11.68
CA THR A 201 15.84 -12.33 11.30
C THR A 201 14.48 -13.00 11.48
N LEU A 202 14.27 -14.12 10.82
CA LEU A 202 13.08 -14.94 11.03
C LEU A 202 12.97 -15.43 12.48
N ALA A 203 14.10 -15.74 13.13
CA ALA A 203 14.13 -16.13 14.53
C ALA A 203 13.61 -15.00 15.46
N MET A 204 14.01 -13.75 15.19
CA MET A 204 13.48 -12.58 15.90
C MET A 204 11.96 -12.45 15.69
N TRP A 205 11.48 -12.52 14.44
CA TRP A 205 10.04 -12.43 14.16
C TRP A 205 9.23 -13.57 14.78
N ALA A 206 9.79 -14.79 14.81
CA ALA A 206 9.18 -15.90 15.53
C ALA A 206 9.09 -15.65 17.04
N ALA A 207 10.11 -15.02 17.63
CA ALA A 207 10.09 -14.62 19.04
C ALA A 207 9.07 -13.50 19.31
N VAL A 208 8.99 -12.49 18.44
CA VAL A 208 7.96 -11.44 18.48
C VAL A 208 6.57 -12.08 18.40
N ARG A 209 6.33 -12.96 17.43
CA ARG A 209 5.01 -13.58 17.25
C ARG A 209 4.57 -14.37 18.48
N ARG A 210 5.45 -15.17 19.08
CA ARG A 210 5.13 -15.90 20.32
C ARG A 210 4.72 -14.98 21.47
N GLN A 211 5.26 -13.75 21.54
CA GLN A 211 4.95 -12.78 22.59
C GLN A 211 3.67 -11.99 22.31
N VAL A 212 3.35 -11.76 21.03
CA VAL A 212 2.23 -10.88 20.61
C VAL A 212 1.00 -11.69 20.26
N ASP A 213 1.18 -12.84 19.60
CA ASP A 213 0.10 -13.67 19.05
C ASP A 213 0.40 -15.17 19.27
N PRO A 214 0.49 -15.63 20.52
CA PRO A 214 0.83 -17.01 20.85
C PRO A 214 -0.18 -18.04 20.32
N ASN A 215 -1.42 -17.63 20.07
CA ASN A 215 -2.51 -18.48 19.62
C ASN A 215 -2.73 -18.43 18.10
N ASN A 216 -1.88 -17.74 17.34
CA ASN A 216 -2.05 -17.49 15.90
C ASN A 216 -3.45 -16.94 15.55
N ALA A 217 -3.92 -16.00 16.36
CA ALA A 217 -5.22 -15.34 16.22
C ALA A 217 -5.20 -14.21 15.18
N THR A 218 -4.03 -13.87 14.64
CA THR A 218 -3.82 -12.83 13.63
C THR A 218 -3.22 -13.41 12.35
N ILE A 219 -3.32 -12.69 11.24
CA ILE A 219 -2.70 -13.02 9.96
C ILE A 219 -1.63 -11.96 9.65
N TRP A 220 -0.43 -12.41 9.36
CA TRP A 220 0.72 -11.56 9.03
C TRP A 220 1.16 -11.77 7.58
N SER A 221 1.11 -10.73 6.76
CA SER A 221 1.62 -10.73 5.39
C SER A 221 2.96 -10.00 5.31
N ALA A 222 3.99 -10.67 4.82
CA ALA A 222 5.33 -10.12 4.67
C ALA A 222 5.55 -9.54 3.27
N GLU A 223 6.16 -8.37 3.16
CA GLU A 223 6.71 -7.90 1.89
C GLU A 223 7.98 -8.67 1.57
N GLY A 224 8.06 -9.17 0.34
CA GLY A 224 9.27 -9.81 -0.17
C GLY A 224 9.04 -10.97 -1.11
N VAL A 225 10.15 -11.56 -1.54
CA VAL A 225 10.21 -12.63 -2.56
C VAL A 225 10.71 -13.96 -2.00
N ASP A 226 11.18 -13.96 -0.75
CA ASP A 226 11.76 -15.13 -0.10
C ASP A 226 10.67 -15.94 0.62
N THR A 227 10.41 -17.14 0.12
CA THR A 227 9.42 -18.05 0.72
C THR A 227 9.82 -18.58 2.10
N SER A 228 11.06 -18.40 2.55
CA SER A 228 11.44 -18.68 3.94
C SER A 228 10.65 -17.84 4.96
N LEU A 229 10.15 -16.65 4.54
CA LEU A 229 9.24 -15.80 5.32
C LEU A 229 8.00 -16.57 5.78
N LEU A 230 7.50 -17.51 5.00
CA LEU A 230 6.30 -18.30 5.30
C LEU A 230 6.45 -19.22 6.53
N SER A 231 7.67 -19.42 7.01
CA SER A 231 7.90 -20.12 8.29
C SER A 231 7.37 -19.34 9.51
N VAL A 232 7.21 -18.02 9.38
CA VAL A 232 6.71 -17.14 10.45
C VAL A 232 5.45 -16.39 10.02
N PHE A 233 5.40 -15.91 8.79
CA PHE A 233 4.29 -15.12 8.22
C PHE A 233 3.26 -16.04 7.56
N ASP A 234 2.04 -15.54 7.46
CA ASP A 234 0.91 -16.30 6.89
C ASP A 234 0.71 -16.04 5.40
N GLY A 235 1.39 -15.04 4.87
CA GLY A 235 1.35 -14.69 3.45
C GLY A 235 2.52 -13.84 3.01
N ILE A 236 2.62 -13.69 1.69
CA ILE A 236 3.59 -12.81 1.02
C ILE A 236 2.82 -11.86 0.11
N HIS A 237 3.27 -10.60 0.08
CA HIS A 237 2.85 -9.60 -0.89
C HIS A 237 4.04 -8.93 -1.56
N LEU A 238 3.81 -8.39 -2.76
CA LEU A 238 4.81 -7.60 -3.48
C LEU A 238 4.39 -6.13 -3.52
N PHE A 239 5.08 -5.29 -2.75
CA PHE A 239 4.97 -3.84 -2.90
C PHE A 239 5.70 -3.38 -4.16
N SER A 240 6.93 -3.86 -4.36
CA SER A 240 7.80 -3.48 -5.50
C SER A 240 7.52 -4.29 -6.77
N ALA A 241 6.23 -4.50 -7.11
CA ALA A 241 5.82 -5.25 -8.29
C ALA A 241 6.47 -4.74 -9.59
N GLY A 242 6.68 -3.43 -9.71
CA GLY A 242 7.35 -2.82 -10.86
C GLY A 242 8.79 -3.28 -11.03
N TYR A 243 9.54 -3.39 -9.96
CA TYR A 243 10.93 -3.84 -9.99
C TYR A 243 11.04 -5.31 -10.40
N TRP A 244 10.22 -6.17 -9.80
CA TRP A 244 10.33 -7.62 -10.00
C TRP A 244 9.71 -8.13 -11.30
N GLY A 245 8.68 -7.47 -11.81
CA GLY A 245 7.92 -7.95 -12.95
C GLY A 245 7.95 -7.04 -14.16
N ILE A 246 7.59 -5.77 -14.00
CA ILE A 246 7.39 -4.85 -15.14
C ILE A 246 8.74 -4.49 -15.78
N LEU A 247 9.74 -4.15 -14.99
CA LEU A 247 11.09 -3.86 -15.50
C LEU A 247 11.77 -5.12 -16.03
N GLY A 248 11.47 -6.28 -15.49
CA GLY A 248 11.92 -7.58 -16.01
C GLY A 248 11.16 -8.08 -17.24
N GLY A 249 10.14 -7.36 -17.70
CA GLY A 249 9.42 -7.62 -18.94
C GLY A 249 8.37 -8.72 -18.90
N ASN A 250 8.17 -9.41 -17.76
CA ASN A 250 7.18 -10.50 -17.66
C ASN A 250 6.53 -10.61 -16.29
N MET A 251 5.65 -9.65 -15.98
CA MET A 251 4.90 -9.63 -14.72
C MET A 251 4.08 -10.90 -14.48
N SER A 252 3.44 -11.44 -15.52
CA SER A 252 2.61 -12.65 -15.41
C SER A 252 3.44 -13.88 -15.01
N ALA A 253 4.66 -14.02 -15.54
CA ALA A 253 5.55 -15.11 -15.14
C ALA A 253 6.03 -14.97 -13.68
N VAL A 254 6.27 -13.72 -13.24
CA VAL A 254 6.63 -13.43 -11.84
C VAL A 254 5.49 -13.83 -10.91
N ASP A 255 4.28 -13.34 -11.13
CA ASP A 255 3.12 -13.60 -10.26
C ASP A 255 2.76 -15.08 -10.21
N LYS A 256 2.72 -15.76 -11.37
CA LYS A 256 2.50 -17.23 -11.43
C LYS A 256 3.61 -18.00 -10.74
N GLY A 257 4.86 -17.53 -10.86
CA GLY A 257 6.00 -18.12 -10.16
C GLY A 257 5.87 -18.04 -8.63
N PHE A 258 5.38 -16.91 -8.11
CA PHE A 258 5.10 -16.77 -6.68
C PHE A 258 3.95 -17.65 -6.23
N ARG A 259 2.84 -17.67 -6.97
CA ARG A 259 1.73 -18.59 -6.66
C ARG A 259 2.22 -20.04 -6.58
N ALA A 260 2.97 -20.49 -7.57
CA ALA A 260 3.51 -21.85 -7.59
C ALA A 260 4.44 -22.18 -6.39
N LYS A 261 5.28 -21.21 -5.97
CA LYS A 261 6.15 -21.38 -4.79
C LYS A 261 5.32 -21.46 -3.51
N ILE A 262 4.29 -20.64 -3.35
CA ILE A 262 3.42 -20.68 -2.18
C ILE A 262 2.60 -21.95 -2.15
N ASP A 263 2.09 -22.43 -3.27
CA ASP A 263 1.38 -23.71 -3.38
C ASP A 263 2.28 -24.88 -3.03
N ALA A 264 3.53 -24.86 -3.49
CA ALA A 264 4.53 -25.88 -3.13
C ALA A 264 4.83 -25.86 -1.63
N TYR A 265 4.96 -24.67 -1.01
CA TYR A 265 5.12 -24.54 0.42
C TYR A 265 3.91 -25.06 1.18
N ASN A 266 2.71 -24.68 0.78
CA ASN A 266 1.45 -25.12 1.39
C ASN A 266 1.33 -26.65 1.36
N LYS A 267 1.64 -27.26 0.20
CA LYS A 267 1.63 -28.71 0.04
C LYS A 267 2.67 -29.39 0.96
N ALA A 268 3.89 -28.88 1.01
CA ALA A 268 4.99 -29.48 1.79
C ALA A 268 4.76 -29.37 3.30
N HIS A 269 4.11 -28.30 3.77
CA HIS A 269 3.94 -28.00 5.20
C HIS A 269 2.49 -28.14 5.69
N HIS A 270 1.56 -28.60 4.84
CA HIS A 270 0.12 -28.74 5.16
C HIS A 270 -0.49 -27.42 5.71
N THR A 271 -0.21 -26.30 5.04
CA THR A 271 -0.66 -24.95 5.42
C THR A 271 -1.53 -24.33 4.33
N SER A 272 -2.08 -23.13 4.62
CA SER A 272 -2.88 -22.31 3.69
C SER A 272 -2.30 -20.89 3.64
N LYS A 273 -1.02 -20.79 3.28
CA LYS A 273 -0.34 -19.48 3.16
C LYS A 273 -0.89 -18.70 1.96
N ILE A 274 -0.94 -17.38 2.11
CA ILE A 274 -1.65 -16.44 1.25
C ILE A 274 -0.69 -15.85 0.21
N TRP A 275 -1.16 -15.76 -1.04
CA TRP A 275 -0.54 -14.97 -2.10
C TRP A 275 -1.34 -13.67 -2.32
N ALA A 276 -0.75 -12.52 -2.03
CA ALA A 276 -1.30 -11.21 -2.34
C ALA A 276 -0.56 -10.61 -3.54
N ALA A 277 -1.20 -10.64 -4.72
CA ALA A 277 -0.57 -10.14 -5.93
C ALA A 277 -0.62 -8.61 -5.98
N GLY A 278 0.54 -7.99 -6.25
CA GLY A 278 0.66 -6.54 -6.37
C GLY A 278 0.36 -6.04 -7.77
N VAL A 279 -0.39 -4.92 -7.88
CA VAL A 279 -0.60 -4.20 -9.13
C VAL A 279 -0.06 -2.78 -9.06
N LEU A 280 0.55 -2.27 -10.15
CA LEU A 280 1.27 -1.02 -10.19
C LEU A 280 0.85 -0.16 -11.39
N PRO A 281 0.39 1.10 -11.18
CA PRO A 281 0.01 1.99 -12.28
C PRO A 281 1.20 2.53 -13.07
N GLY A 282 2.35 2.57 -12.46
CA GLY A 282 3.62 3.13 -12.83
C GLY A 282 4.35 3.64 -11.61
N TYR A 283 5.61 4.06 -11.78
CA TYR A 283 6.48 4.49 -10.69
C TYR A 283 7.45 5.56 -11.20
N ASN A 284 7.72 6.60 -10.41
CA ASN A 284 8.73 7.60 -10.74
C ASN A 284 9.19 8.33 -9.48
N ASP A 285 10.31 7.92 -8.92
CA ASP A 285 10.92 8.50 -7.73
C ASP A 285 12.11 9.45 -8.02
N THR A 286 12.27 9.83 -9.28
CA THR A 286 13.42 10.65 -9.72
C THR A 286 13.45 12.05 -9.10
N LYS A 287 12.33 12.52 -8.55
CA LYS A 287 12.22 13.82 -7.88
C LYS A 287 12.33 13.73 -6.36
N VAL A 288 12.44 12.52 -5.79
CA VAL A 288 12.60 12.38 -4.33
C VAL A 288 13.97 12.91 -3.90
N PRO A 289 14.02 13.95 -3.06
CA PRO A 289 15.29 14.57 -2.70
C PRO A 289 16.25 13.60 -2.01
N GLY A 290 17.49 13.58 -2.45
CA GLY A 290 18.55 12.75 -1.85
C GLY A 290 18.45 11.24 -2.14
N ARG A 291 17.41 10.77 -2.85
CA ARG A 291 17.27 9.36 -3.22
C ARG A 291 18.32 8.96 -4.26
N LYS A 292 19.03 7.85 -4.00
CA LYS A 292 19.96 7.23 -4.94
C LYS A 292 19.34 6.00 -5.57
N GLY A 293 19.74 5.69 -6.83
CA GLY A 293 19.23 4.51 -7.53
C GLY A 293 17.76 4.64 -7.93
N THR A 294 17.34 5.86 -8.27
CA THR A 294 16.00 6.14 -8.77
C THR A 294 15.70 5.41 -10.07
N TYR A 295 14.43 5.06 -10.29
CA TYR A 295 14.00 4.44 -11.54
C TYR A 295 12.59 4.90 -11.94
N ILE A 296 12.23 4.58 -13.18
CA ILE A 296 10.92 4.89 -13.75
C ILE A 296 10.29 3.60 -14.28
N VAL A 297 9.06 3.34 -13.89
CA VAL A 297 8.14 2.45 -14.60
C VAL A 297 7.14 3.33 -15.32
N PRO A 298 7.22 3.44 -16.67
CA PRO A 298 6.32 4.30 -17.44
C PRO A 298 4.86 3.88 -17.27
N ARG A 299 3.99 4.87 -17.09
CA ARG A 299 2.54 4.63 -16.94
C ARG A 299 1.85 4.24 -18.25
N ASN A 300 2.42 4.64 -19.41
CA ASN A 300 1.93 4.33 -20.75
C ASN A 300 0.42 4.58 -20.92
N ASN A 301 -0.06 5.70 -20.40
CA ASN A 301 -1.48 6.07 -20.41
C ASN A 301 -2.42 4.95 -19.89
N GLY A 302 -2.00 4.28 -18.83
CA GLY A 302 -2.75 3.20 -18.19
C GLY A 302 -2.47 1.78 -18.73
N ALA A 303 -1.70 1.62 -19.81
CA ALA A 303 -1.39 0.30 -20.35
C ALA A 303 -0.58 -0.54 -19.36
N THR A 304 0.41 0.03 -18.70
CA THR A 304 1.19 -0.62 -17.64
C THR A 304 0.30 -1.16 -16.53
N TYR A 305 -0.67 -0.35 -16.08
CA TYR A 305 -1.59 -0.75 -15.01
C TYR A 305 -2.53 -1.88 -15.43
N ARG A 306 -3.06 -1.83 -16.66
CA ARG A 306 -3.89 -2.92 -17.21
C ARG A 306 -3.10 -4.22 -17.32
N THR A 307 -1.83 -4.15 -17.74
CA THR A 307 -0.94 -5.31 -17.82
C THR A 307 -0.68 -5.90 -16.43
N SER A 308 -0.38 -5.08 -15.42
CA SER A 308 -0.15 -5.57 -14.07
C SER A 308 -1.41 -6.20 -13.44
N TRP A 309 -2.60 -5.63 -13.67
CA TRP A 309 -3.86 -6.24 -13.25
C TRP A 309 -4.10 -7.61 -13.92
N SER A 310 -3.92 -7.68 -15.24
CA SER A 310 -4.09 -8.94 -15.98
C SER A 310 -3.11 -10.01 -15.51
N ALA A 311 -1.87 -9.61 -15.20
CA ALA A 311 -0.85 -10.51 -14.66
C ALA A 311 -1.25 -11.02 -13.26
N ALA A 312 -1.62 -10.12 -12.35
CA ALA A 312 -2.07 -10.47 -11.01
C ALA A 312 -3.22 -11.46 -11.04
N LEU A 313 -4.30 -11.16 -11.78
CA LEU A 313 -5.46 -12.03 -11.87
C LEU A 313 -5.14 -13.40 -12.49
N SER A 314 -4.18 -13.45 -13.44
CA SER A 314 -3.75 -14.71 -14.06
C SER A 314 -3.01 -15.65 -13.10
N SER A 315 -2.55 -15.15 -11.96
CA SER A 315 -1.88 -15.94 -10.92
C SER A 315 -2.84 -16.57 -9.91
N ALA A 316 -4.15 -16.34 -10.05
CA ALA A 316 -5.16 -16.77 -9.09
C ALA A 316 -4.79 -16.38 -7.64
N PRO A 317 -4.61 -15.09 -7.33
CA PRO A 317 -4.20 -14.66 -6.00
C PRO A 317 -5.33 -14.84 -4.99
N ASP A 318 -4.99 -14.86 -3.70
CA ASP A 318 -5.98 -14.79 -2.62
C ASP A 318 -6.44 -13.36 -2.43
N TRP A 319 -5.52 -12.39 -2.55
CA TRP A 319 -5.80 -10.95 -2.47
C TRP A 319 -5.12 -10.20 -3.61
N VAL A 320 -5.68 -9.03 -3.97
CA VAL A 320 -5.03 -8.06 -4.85
C VAL A 320 -4.65 -6.83 -4.03
N THR A 321 -3.38 -6.39 -4.15
CA THR A 321 -2.88 -5.18 -3.50
C THR A 321 -2.45 -4.14 -4.54
N ILE A 322 -2.87 -2.89 -4.36
CA ILE A 322 -2.56 -1.79 -5.29
C ILE A 322 -1.42 -0.96 -4.71
N THR A 323 -0.33 -0.87 -5.43
CA THR A 323 0.82 -0.01 -5.12
C THR A 323 0.76 1.22 -6.03
N THR A 324 0.15 2.35 -5.61
CA THR A 324 -0.48 2.68 -4.31
C THR A 324 -1.77 3.47 -4.53
N PHE A 325 -2.54 3.74 -3.48
CA PHE A 325 -3.61 4.73 -3.60
C PHE A 325 -3.02 6.14 -3.77
N ASN A 326 -2.07 6.54 -2.91
CA ASN A 326 -1.60 7.93 -2.87
C ASN A 326 -0.11 8.12 -2.50
N GLU A 327 0.83 7.24 -2.93
CA GLU A 327 2.26 7.52 -2.76
C GLU A 327 2.76 8.49 -3.85
N TRP A 328 2.63 9.78 -3.54
CA TRP A 328 2.92 10.88 -4.47
C TRP A 328 4.41 11.09 -4.71
N PHE A 329 5.26 10.87 -3.70
CA PHE A 329 6.70 11.02 -3.84
C PHE A 329 7.28 9.99 -4.81
N GLU A 330 6.74 8.80 -4.82
CA GLU A 330 7.16 7.71 -5.70
C GLU A 330 6.41 7.68 -7.03
N GLY A 331 5.46 8.60 -7.24
CA GLY A 331 4.67 8.65 -8.46
C GLY A 331 3.92 7.35 -8.76
N ALA A 332 3.56 6.59 -7.72
CA ALA A 332 2.87 5.30 -7.83
C ALA A 332 1.35 5.38 -7.55
N MET A 333 0.81 6.58 -7.39
CA MET A 333 -0.57 6.84 -6.98
C MET A 333 -1.60 6.49 -8.08
N ILE A 334 -2.80 6.07 -7.64
CA ILE A 334 -4.01 5.98 -8.46
C ILE A 334 -5.03 7.07 -8.11
N GLU A 335 -4.81 7.82 -7.02
CA GLU A 335 -5.63 8.96 -6.61
C GLU A 335 -5.72 9.98 -7.76
N PRO A 336 -6.85 10.70 -7.95
CA PRO A 336 -7.02 11.65 -9.04
C PRO A 336 -5.92 12.70 -9.11
N SER A 337 -5.26 12.80 -10.25
CA SER A 337 -4.08 13.63 -10.46
C SER A 337 -4.27 14.66 -11.56
N VAL A 338 -3.43 15.69 -11.57
CA VAL A 338 -3.47 16.76 -12.58
C VAL A 338 -3.24 16.19 -13.97
N SER A 339 -2.29 15.24 -14.12
CA SER A 339 -1.94 14.69 -15.43
C SER A 339 -2.92 13.63 -15.93
N TYR A 340 -3.55 12.86 -15.03
CA TYR A 340 -4.33 11.68 -15.41
C TYR A 340 -5.80 11.74 -15.00
N GLY A 341 -6.24 12.76 -14.26
CA GLY A 341 -7.61 12.83 -13.75
C GLY A 341 -8.00 11.54 -13.02
N ASN A 342 -9.14 10.97 -13.38
CA ASN A 342 -9.68 9.74 -12.79
C ASN A 342 -9.27 8.45 -13.52
N LEU A 343 -8.33 8.51 -14.49
CA LEU A 343 -8.01 7.37 -15.37
C LEU A 343 -7.74 6.09 -14.55
N TYR A 344 -6.92 6.18 -13.51
CA TYR A 344 -6.48 5.00 -12.75
C TYR A 344 -7.58 4.46 -11.83
N LEU A 345 -8.44 5.29 -11.26
CA LEU A 345 -9.63 4.83 -10.54
C LEU A 345 -10.62 4.13 -11.47
N ASN A 346 -10.79 4.62 -12.70
CA ASN A 346 -11.66 3.98 -13.69
C ASN A 346 -11.12 2.61 -14.16
N ILE A 347 -9.80 2.50 -14.34
CA ILE A 347 -9.16 1.20 -14.63
C ILE A 347 -9.33 0.26 -13.44
N THR A 348 -9.09 0.73 -12.21
CA THR A 348 -9.30 -0.06 -10.99
C THR A 348 -10.73 -0.59 -10.94
N GLN A 349 -11.73 0.26 -11.16
CA GLN A 349 -13.14 -0.13 -11.15
C GLN A 349 -13.44 -1.25 -12.15
N GLN A 350 -12.87 -1.15 -13.35
CA GLN A 350 -13.05 -2.18 -14.39
C GLN A 350 -12.53 -3.55 -13.92
N PHE A 351 -11.31 -3.60 -13.40
CA PHE A 351 -10.67 -4.86 -12.98
C PHE A 351 -11.22 -5.37 -11.64
N ALA A 352 -11.54 -4.48 -10.70
CA ALA A 352 -12.17 -4.87 -9.45
C ALA A 352 -13.53 -5.52 -9.68
N ARG A 353 -14.37 -4.99 -10.60
CA ARG A 353 -15.62 -5.64 -11.00
C ARG A 353 -15.39 -7.04 -11.56
N GLN A 354 -14.39 -7.21 -12.43
CA GLN A 354 -14.03 -8.53 -12.96
C GLN A 354 -13.55 -9.47 -11.86
N TRP A 355 -12.82 -8.94 -10.87
CA TRP A 355 -12.28 -9.71 -9.75
C TRP A 355 -13.39 -10.14 -8.77
N HIS A 356 -14.32 -9.26 -8.48
CA HIS A 356 -15.45 -9.57 -7.57
C HIS A 356 -16.46 -10.54 -8.19
N GLY A 357 -16.59 -10.61 -9.50
CA GLY A 357 -17.52 -11.48 -10.23
C GLY A 357 -18.75 -10.72 -10.70
#